data_868e991f1e8c296b8a829a891703fd1e
#
_entry.id   868e991f1e8c296b8a829a891703fd1e
#
_cell.length_a   1.000
_cell.length_b   1.000
_cell.length_c   1.000
_cell.angle_alpha   90.00
_cell.angle_beta   90.00
_cell.angle_gamma   90.00
#
_symmetry.space_group_name_H-M   'P 1'
#
loop_
_entity.id
_entity.type
_entity.pdbx_description
1 polymer ?
#
loop_
_entity_poly.entity_id
_entity_poly.type
_entity_poly.pdbx_seq_one_letter_code
_entity_poly.pdbx_strand_id
1 'polypeptide(L)'
;RAYVFADTLRRMLEDAGYEVRLIKNITDVGHMTADDIGQGDSGEDKIEKKAKAENKTPAEIALFFEEYFHRTEKAMQILPAHYFPRATAHIKQMIKLIEELIVKGHAYEKNGNVFLDVTTFPDYGKLSGNTLENLKVGARLEEHPDKKNPWDFALWLKAPEGHLMRWPSPWSE
;
A
#
# COMPACT_ATOMS: atom_id res chain seq x y z
N ARG A 1 15.54 -10.57 1.36
CA ARG A 1 16.61 -9.74 1.97
C ARG A 1 16.05 -8.76 3.01
N ALA A 2 15.04 -7.97 2.69
CA ALA A 2 14.50 -6.96 3.61
C ALA A 2 14.07 -7.54 4.97
N TYR A 3 13.35 -8.65 4.97
CA TYR A 3 12.88 -9.28 6.21
C TYR A 3 14.01 -9.86 7.07
N VAL A 4 15.06 -10.41 6.44
CA VAL A 4 16.27 -10.89 7.17
C VAL A 4 17.00 -9.71 7.79
N PHE A 5 17.12 -8.59 7.07
CA PHE A 5 17.74 -7.37 7.61
C PHE A 5 16.96 -6.83 8.82
N ALA A 6 15.64 -6.74 8.70
CA ALA A 6 14.79 -6.30 9.81
C ALA A 6 14.87 -7.21 11.04
N ASP A 7 14.95 -8.54 10.82
CA ASP A 7 15.14 -9.53 11.91
C ASP A 7 16.50 -9.37 12.59
N THR A 8 17.56 -9.21 11.80
CA THR A 8 18.90 -8.96 12.35
C THR A 8 18.94 -7.69 13.17
N LEU A 9 18.37 -6.59 12.68
CA LEU A 9 18.29 -5.33 13.42
C LEU A 9 17.50 -5.49 14.72
N ARG A 10 16.36 -6.18 14.66
CA ARG A 10 15.55 -6.47 15.85
C ARG A 10 16.37 -7.22 16.91
N ARG A 11 17.05 -8.30 16.51
CA ARG A 11 17.88 -9.10 17.44
C ARG A 11 19.01 -8.27 18.06
N MET A 12 19.67 -7.43 17.26
CA MET A 12 20.70 -6.53 17.76
C MET A 12 20.16 -5.53 18.79
N LEU A 13 18.99 -4.96 18.55
CA LEU A 13 18.36 -4.02 19.48
C LEU A 13 17.92 -4.73 20.77
N GLU A 14 17.31 -5.90 20.67
CA GLU A 14 16.92 -6.71 21.83
C GLU A 14 18.14 -7.15 22.67
N ASP A 15 19.23 -7.56 22.02
CA ASP A 15 20.50 -7.88 22.69
C ASP A 15 21.12 -6.67 23.39
N ALA A 16 20.97 -5.47 22.81
CA ALA A 16 21.37 -4.22 23.42
C ALA A 16 20.44 -3.74 24.56
N GLY A 17 19.40 -4.51 24.91
CA GLY A 17 18.48 -4.22 26.01
C GLY A 17 17.28 -3.34 25.66
N TYR A 18 17.02 -3.10 24.37
CA TYR A 18 15.84 -2.36 23.94
C TYR A 18 14.61 -3.27 23.85
N GLU A 19 13.45 -2.74 24.25
CA GLU A 19 12.16 -3.38 23.97
C GLU A 19 11.76 -3.09 22.52
N VAL A 20 11.73 -4.13 21.67
CA VAL A 20 11.40 -3.96 20.26
C VAL A 20 10.01 -4.48 19.96
N ARG A 21 9.15 -3.62 19.40
CA ARG A 21 7.84 -3.98 18.88
C ARG A 21 7.84 -3.95 17.37
N LEU A 22 7.92 -5.11 16.75
CA LEU A 22 7.87 -5.26 15.28
C LEU A 22 6.43 -5.49 14.82
N ILE A 23 5.97 -4.66 13.91
CA ILE A 23 4.68 -4.81 13.21
C ILE A 23 4.99 -5.03 11.73
N LYS A 24 4.31 -6.00 11.12
CA LYS A 24 4.50 -6.35 9.71
C LYS A 24 3.12 -6.46 9.05
N ASN A 25 2.81 -5.54 8.14
CA ASN A 25 1.52 -5.55 7.47
C ASN A 25 1.41 -6.68 6.44
N ILE A 26 0.21 -7.17 6.27
CA ILE A 26 -0.19 -8.07 5.18
C ILE A 26 -1.01 -7.23 4.19
N THR A 27 -0.47 -7.06 2.99
CA THR A 27 -1.15 -6.37 1.90
C THR A 27 -1.94 -7.40 1.12
N ASP A 28 -3.15 -7.67 1.55
CA ASP A 28 -4.06 -8.68 1.00
C ASP A 28 -5.00 -8.12 -0.06
N VAL A 29 -4.76 -6.89 -0.53
CA VAL A 29 -5.52 -6.17 -1.57
C VAL A 29 -4.64 -5.15 -2.30
N GLY A 30 -5.00 -4.80 -3.54
CA GLY A 30 -4.35 -3.70 -4.28
C GLY A 30 -3.06 -4.10 -5.00
N HIS A 31 -2.96 -5.33 -5.49
CA HIS A 31 -1.82 -5.83 -6.27
C HIS A 31 -2.04 -5.63 -7.77
N MET A 32 -1.90 -4.41 -8.24
CA MET A 32 -2.05 -4.11 -9.67
C MET A 32 -1.01 -4.83 -10.52
N THR A 33 -1.38 -5.21 -11.75
CA THR A 33 -0.52 -5.98 -12.67
C THR A 33 0.59 -5.17 -13.30
N ALA A 34 0.40 -3.86 -13.40
CA ALA A 34 1.39 -2.97 -13.97
C ALA A 34 2.50 -2.70 -12.96
N ASP A 35 3.53 -3.55 -12.97
CA ASP A 35 4.79 -3.34 -12.21
C ASP A 35 5.74 -2.34 -12.92
N ASP A 36 5.37 -1.85 -14.11
CA ASP A 36 6.15 -0.83 -14.79
C ASP A 36 6.00 0.49 -14.05
N ILE A 37 7.15 1.08 -13.72
CA ILE A 37 7.32 2.38 -13.04
C ILE A 37 6.60 3.54 -13.76
N GLY A 38 5.67 3.28 -14.63
CA GLY A 38 4.88 4.22 -15.40
C GLY A 38 3.40 3.88 -15.50
N GLN A 39 2.93 2.79 -14.86
CA GLN A 39 1.52 2.36 -14.90
C GLN A 39 1.00 1.93 -13.52
N GLY A 40 1.54 2.53 -12.47
CA GLY A 40 1.41 2.07 -11.09
C GLY A 40 0.01 1.92 -10.51
N ASP A 41 -0.98 2.62 -11.05
CA ASP A 41 -2.35 2.60 -10.56
C ASP A 41 -3.34 2.04 -11.61
N SER A 42 -2.82 1.36 -12.66
CA SER A 42 -3.63 0.81 -13.75
C SER A 42 -3.41 -0.70 -13.93
N GLY A 43 -4.38 -1.37 -14.47
CA GLY A 43 -4.29 -2.80 -14.79
C GLY A 43 -5.20 -3.69 -13.95
N GLU A 44 -5.19 -4.99 -14.26
CA GLU A 44 -5.95 -6.00 -13.54
C GLU A 44 -5.21 -6.39 -12.25
N ASP A 45 -5.93 -6.52 -11.13
CA ASP A 45 -5.34 -6.98 -9.88
C ASP A 45 -4.80 -8.41 -10.00
N LYS A 46 -3.54 -8.64 -9.61
CA LYS A 46 -2.86 -9.94 -9.72
C LYS A 46 -3.57 -11.03 -8.91
N ILE A 47 -4.14 -10.67 -7.76
CA ILE A 47 -4.90 -11.60 -6.92
C ILE A 47 -6.19 -11.99 -7.62
N GLU A 48 -6.92 -11.03 -8.18
CA GLU A 48 -8.15 -11.32 -8.94
C GLU A 48 -7.91 -12.15 -10.18
N LYS A 49 -6.87 -11.83 -10.94
CA LYS A 49 -6.49 -12.62 -12.12
C LYS A 49 -6.22 -14.07 -11.78
N LYS A 50 -5.48 -14.31 -10.70
CA LYS A 50 -5.18 -15.66 -10.23
C LYS A 50 -6.43 -16.34 -9.67
N ALA A 51 -7.28 -15.63 -8.95
CA ALA A 51 -8.53 -16.14 -8.42
C ALA A 51 -9.46 -16.64 -9.54
N LYS A 52 -9.63 -15.85 -10.60
CA LYS A 52 -10.39 -16.25 -11.79
C LYS A 52 -9.78 -17.49 -12.47
N ALA A 53 -8.46 -17.55 -12.63
CA ALA A 53 -7.77 -18.67 -13.27
C ALA A 53 -7.88 -19.98 -12.47
N GLU A 54 -7.91 -19.91 -11.12
CA GLU A 54 -7.98 -21.07 -10.23
C GLU A 54 -9.41 -21.38 -9.74
N ASN A 55 -10.40 -20.62 -10.18
CA ASN A 55 -11.79 -20.70 -9.70
C ASN A 55 -11.90 -20.58 -8.17
N LYS A 56 -11.17 -19.63 -7.61
CA LYS A 56 -11.10 -19.30 -6.18
C LYS A 56 -11.53 -17.86 -5.94
N THR A 57 -11.76 -17.51 -4.68
CA THR A 57 -11.95 -16.11 -4.29
C THR A 57 -10.61 -15.39 -4.12
N PRO A 58 -10.55 -14.06 -4.28
CA PRO A 58 -9.36 -13.28 -3.98
C PRO A 58 -8.84 -13.50 -2.55
N ALA A 59 -9.74 -13.65 -1.57
CA ALA A 59 -9.38 -13.91 -0.19
C ALA A 59 -8.67 -15.25 0.00
N GLU A 60 -9.10 -16.32 -0.68
CA GLU A 60 -8.43 -17.63 -0.63
C GLU A 60 -7.03 -17.56 -1.24
N ILE A 61 -6.85 -16.80 -2.32
CA ILE A 61 -5.53 -16.58 -2.93
C ILE A 61 -4.62 -15.81 -1.99
N ALA A 62 -5.12 -14.71 -1.39
CA ALA A 62 -4.36 -13.91 -0.43
C ALA A 62 -3.93 -14.76 0.78
N LEU A 63 -4.85 -15.54 1.36
CA LEU A 63 -4.56 -16.43 2.49
C LEU A 63 -3.50 -17.48 2.14
N PHE A 64 -3.58 -18.09 0.97
CA PHE A 64 -2.57 -19.06 0.51
C PHE A 64 -1.17 -18.46 0.47
N PHE A 65 -1.02 -17.23 -0.04
CA PHE A 65 0.29 -16.57 -0.09
C PHE A 65 0.75 -16.09 1.28
N GLU A 66 -0.15 -15.66 2.15
CA GLU A 66 0.17 -15.31 3.54
C GLU A 66 0.72 -16.52 4.31
N GLU A 67 0.06 -17.69 4.19
CA GLU A 67 0.55 -18.92 4.81
C GLU A 67 1.90 -19.37 4.24
N TYR A 68 2.10 -19.23 2.92
CA TYR A 68 3.38 -19.51 2.29
C TYR A 68 4.47 -18.56 2.79
N PHE A 69 4.16 -17.28 2.94
CA PHE A 69 5.07 -16.28 3.49
C PHE A 69 5.50 -16.66 4.92
N HIS A 70 4.56 -16.96 5.81
CA HIS A 70 4.86 -17.34 7.19
C HIS A 70 5.69 -18.63 7.28
N ARG A 71 5.41 -19.63 6.44
CA ARG A 71 6.24 -20.85 6.36
C ARG A 71 7.66 -20.54 5.93
N THR A 72 7.82 -19.64 4.95
CA THR A 72 9.13 -19.21 4.47
C THR A 72 9.92 -18.48 5.57
N GLU A 73 9.28 -17.53 6.28
CA GLU A 73 9.92 -16.85 7.41
C GLU A 73 10.38 -17.84 8.49
N LYS A 74 9.52 -18.79 8.83
CA LYS A 74 9.87 -19.85 9.81
C LYS A 74 11.04 -20.71 9.34
N ALA A 75 11.07 -21.11 8.08
CA ALA A 75 12.17 -21.88 7.51
C ALA A 75 13.51 -21.13 7.53
N MET A 76 13.45 -19.79 7.40
CA MET A 76 14.61 -18.90 7.51
C MET A 76 14.94 -18.48 8.94
N GLN A 77 14.25 -19.02 9.94
CA GLN A 77 14.42 -18.71 11.37
C GLN A 77 14.24 -17.21 11.70
N ILE A 78 13.43 -16.50 10.90
CA ILE A 78 13.03 -15.10 11.16
C ILE A 78 12.05 -15.10 12.34
N LEU A 79 12.28 -14.23 13.32
CA LEU A 79 11.35 -14.05 14.45
C LEU A 79 9.99 -13.52 13.94
N PRO A 80 8.88 -14.12 14.38
CA PRO A 80 7.56 -13.63 13.99
C PRO A 80 7.36 -12.18 14.48
N ALA A 81 6.71 -11.35 13.67
CA ALA A 81 6.31 -10.04 14.13
C ALA A 81 5.29 -10.14 15.27
N HIS A 82 5.21 -9.13 16.11
CA HIS A 82 4.26 -9.09 17.23
C HIS A 82 2.82 -8.92 16.74
N TYR A 83 2.63 -8.32 15.57
CA TYR A 83 1.34 -8.11 14.96
C TYR A 83 1.44 -8.08 13.43
N PHE A 84 0.44 -8.68 12.76
CA PHE A 84 0.30 -8.73 11.31
C PHE A 84 -1.05 -8.13 10.89
N PRO A 85 -1.18 -6.79 10.80
CA PRO A 85 -2.41 -6.17 10.36
C PRO A 85 -2.63 -6.44 8.86
N ARG A 86 -3.84 -6.88 8.50
CA ARG A 86 -4.26 -7.01 7.11
C ARG A 86 -4.90 -5.72 6.63
N ALA A 87 -4.61 -5.32 5.39
CA ALA A 87 -5.17 -4.12 4.79
C ALA A 87 -6.71 -4.17 4.76
N THR A 88 -7.29 -5.31 4.33
CA THR A 88 -8.74 -5.49 4.27
C THR A 88 -9.44 -5.36 5.63
N ALA A 89 -8.77 -5.68 6.72
CA ALA A 89 -9.30 -5.55 8.08
C ALA A 89 -9.27 -4.10 8.61
N HIS A 90 -8.63 -3.18 7.88
CA HIS A 90 -8.41 -1.80 8.33
C HIS A 90 -9.07 -0.74 7.43
N ILE A 91 -9.97 -1.15 6.53
CA ILE A 91 -10.65 -0.24 5.58
C ILE A 91 -11.34 0.94 6.30
N LYS A 92 -12.05 0.69 7.38
CA LYS A 92 -12.73 1.75 8.15
C LYS A 92 -11.74 2.77 8.73
N GLN A 93 -10.60 2.31 9.22
CA GLN A 93 -9.54 3.17 9.76
C GLN A 93 -8.88 3.97 8.64
N MET A 94 -8.65 3.36 7.47
CA MET A 94 -8.12 4.05 6.30
C MET A 94 -9.08 5.15 5.85
N ILE A 95 -10.38 4.88 5.71
CA ILE A 95 -11.39 5.87 5.35
C ILE A 95 -11.35 7.04 6.33
N LYS A 96 -11.39 6.77 7.64
CA LYS A 96 -11.34 7.82 8.66
C LYS A 96 -10.09 8.69 8.55
N LEU A 97 -8.93 8.09 8.33
CA LEU A 97 -7.68 8.84 8.15
C LEU A 97 -7.73 9.73 6.90
N ILE A 98 -8.28 9.21 5.80
CA ILE A 98 -8.43 9.97 4.56
C ILE A 98 -9.40 11.15 4.75
N GLU A 99 -10.54 10.95 5.44
CA GLU A 99 -11.46 12.03 5.79
C GLU A 99 -10.75 13.13 6.59
N GLU A 100 -9.95 12.75 7.59
CA GLU A 100 -9.16 13.71 8.37
C GLU A 100 -8.15 14.49 7.50
N LEU A 101 -7.51 13.83 6.52
CA LEU A 101 -6.59 14.49 5.59
C LEU A 101 -7.34 15.48 4.65
N ILE A 102 -8.54 15.14 4.19
CA ILE A 102 -9.38 16.03 3.39
C ILE A 102 -9.79 17.27 4.22
N VAL A 103 -10.27 17.06 5.45
CA VAL A 103 -10.65 18.16 6.36
C VAL A 103 -9.49 19.10 6.65
N LYS A 104 -8.27 18.56 6.78
CA LYS A 104 -7.04 19.34 6.99
C LYS A 104 -6.50 20.01 5.70
N GLY A 105 -7.10 19.75 4.54
CA GLY A 105 -6.67 20.29 3.26
C GLY A 105 -5.44 19.63 2.66
N HIS A 106 -5.07 18.43 3.13
CA HIS A 106 -3.93 17.66 2.60
C HIS A 106 -4.32 16.65 1.54
N ALA A 107 -5.60 16.33 1.41
CA ALA A 107 -6.13 15.46 0.39
C ALA A 107 -7.35 16.08 -0.30
N TYR A 108 -7.65 15.60 -1.49
CA TYR A 108 -8.80 16.05 -2.27
C TYR A 108 -9.47 14.89 -3.00
N GLU A 109 -10.78 14.99 -3.16
CA GLU A 109 -11.59 14.08 -3.96
C GLU A 109 -11.75 14.61 -5.39
N LYS A 110 -11.72 13.72 -6.38
CA LYS A 110 -12.07 14.01 -7.75
C LYS A 110 -12.58 12.76 -8.47
N ASN A 111 -13.81 12.82 -8.98
CA ASN A 111 -14.47 11.75 -9.74
C ASN A 111 -14.57 10.40 -8.97
N GLY A 112 -14.66 10.44 -7.64
CA GLY A 112 -14.72 9.26 -6.77
C GLY A 112 -13.34 8.71 -6.37
N ASN A 113 -12.27 9.34 -6.85
CA ASN A 113 -10.89 9.06 -6.43
C ASN A 113 -10.45 10.07 -5.37
N VAL A 114 -9.59 9.67 -4.44
CA VAL A 114 -9.00 10.60 -3.47
C VAL A 114 -7.48 10.55 -3.59
N PHE A 115 -6.86 11.72 -3.67
CA PHE A 115 -5.41 11.88 -3.79
C PHE A 115 -4.86 12.73 -2.65
N LEU A 116 -3.64 12.43 -2.23
CA LEU A 116 -2.86 13.33 -1.38
C LEU A 116 -2.29 14.45 -2.23
N ASP A 117 -2.49 15.69 -1.80
CA ASP A 117 -1.84 16.87 -2.38
C ASP A 117 -0.46 17.04 -1.75
N VAL A 118 0.55 16.54 -2.47
CA VAL A 118 1.94 16.52 -1.97
C VAL A 118 2.47 17.94 -1.74
N THR A 119 1.93 18.95 -2.42
CA THR A 119 2.36 20.34 -2.26
C THR A 119 2.01 20.92 -0.90
N THR A 120 1.06 20.32 -0.20
CA THR A 120 0.65 20.71 1.16
C THR A 120 1.59 20.22 2.26
N PHE A 121 2.61 19.40 1.90
CA PHE A 121 3.60 18.89 2.83
C PHE A 121 5.01 19.39 2.44
N PRO A 122 5.48 20.52 2.99
CA PRO A 122 6.74 21.16 2.57
C PRO A 122 7.99 20.28 2.70
N ASP A 123 7.98 19.35 3.65
CA ASP A 123 9.10 18.42 3.91
C ASP A 123 9.00 17.12 3.10
N TYR A 124 8.09 17.03 2.12
CA TYR A 124 7.95 15.83 1.29
C TYR A 124 9.26 15.52 0.56
N GLY A 125 9.71 14.27 0.67
CA GLY A 125 10.96 13.81 0.07
C GLY A 125 12.21 14.05 0.92
N LYS A 126 12.14 14.80 2.02
CA LYS A 126 13.29 15.08 2.89
C LYS A 126 13.96 13.80 3.44
N LEU A 127 13.17 12.80 3.82
CA LEU A 127 13.68 11.53 4.34
C LEU A 127 14.32 10.67 3.25
N SER A 128 13.70 10.61 2.07
CA SER A 128 14.16 9.78 0.94
C SER A 128 15.23 10.45 0.09
N GLY A 129 15.43 11.77 0.22
CA GLY A 129 16.24 12.57 -0.69
C GLY A 129 15.58 12.85 -2.06
N ASN A 130 14.38 12.36 -2.29
CA ASN A 130 13.61 12.58 -3.52
C ASN A 130 12.79 13.85 -3.40
N THR A 131 13.43 15.00 -3.58
CA THR A 131 12.74 16.30 -3.60
C THR A 131 11.80 16.40 -4.80
N LEU A 132 10.75 17.24 -4.70
CA LEU A 132 9.83 17.50 -5.81
C LEU A 132 10.55 17.99 -7.08
N GLU A 133 11.68 18.70 -6.93
CA GLU A 133 12.51 19.13 -8.05
C GLU A 133 13.19 17.95 -8.75
N ASN A 134 13.74 17.00 -7.99
CA ASN A 134 14.34 15.78 -8.53
C ASN A 134 13.31 14.86 -9.18
N LEU A 135 12.09 14.81 -8.64
CA LEU A 135 10.98 14.05 -9.22
C LEU A 135 10.55 14.61 -10.58
N LYS A 136 10.65 15.94 -10.81
CA LYS A 136 10.36 16.57 -12.11
C LYS A 136 11.32 16.13 -13.20
N VAL A 137 12.56 15.82 -12.88
CA VAL A 137 13.64 15.55 -13.85
C VAL A 137 13.73 14.07 -14.25
N GLY A 138 13.33 13.14 -13.39
CA GLY A 138 13.61 11.71 -13.57
C GLY A 138 12.42 10.77 -13.56
N ALA A 139 11.26 11.21 -13.17
CA ALA A 139 10.10 10.33 -13.02
C ALA A 139 9.26 10.30 -14.30
N ARG A 140 9.06 9.12 -14.85
CA ARG A 140 7.87 8.79 -15.65
C ARG A 140 6.67 8.80 -14.71
N LEU A 141 6.20 10.01 -14.34
CA LEU A 141 5.01 10.19 -13.53
C LEU A 141 3.81 9.99 -14.46
N GLU A 142 3.00 8.99 -14.19
CA GLU A 142 1.72 8.85 -14.90
C GLU A 142 0.81 10.03 -14.57
N GLU A 143 0.38 10.67 -15.62
CA GLU A 143 -0.65 11.70 -15.54
C GLU A 143 -2.02 11.02 -15.43
N HIS A 144 -2.43 10.71 -14.20
CA HIS A 144 -3.83 10.37 -13.97
C HIS A 144 -4.65 11.64 -14.17
N PRO A 145 -5.73 11.64 -15.03
CA PRO A 145 -6.46 12.85 -15.38
C PRO A 145 -7.10 13.57 -14.19
N ASP A 146 -7.27 12.88 -13.09
CA ASP A 146 -7.85 13.42 -11.86
C ASP A 146 -6.82 14.01 -10.90
N LYS A 147 -5.52 13.81 -11.11
CA LYS A 147 -4.47 14.41 -10.27
C LYS A 147 -4.35 15.90 -10.54
N LYS A 148 -4.19 16.72 -9.48
CA LYS A 148 -3.83 18.13 -9.58
C LYS A 148 -2.38 18.31 -9.98
N ASN A 149 -1.48 17.47 -9.42
CA ASN A 149 -0.06 17.47 -9.71
C ASN A 149 0.39 16.05 -10.06
N PRO A 150 1.34 15.88 -10.96
CA PRO A 150 1.81 14.55 -11.39
C PRO A 150 2.35 13.68 -10.24
N TRP A 151 2.88 14.30 -9.18
CA TRP A 151 3.44 13.64 -8.00
C TRP A 151 2.42 13.35 -6.90
N ASP A 152 1.17 13.81 -7.02
CA ASP A 152 0.12 13.42 -6.10
C ASP A 152 -0.11 11.91 -6.19
N PHE A 153 -0.42 11.26 -5.09
CA PHE A 153 -0.64 9.82 -5.08
C PHE A 153 -2.02 9.44 -4.54
N ALA A 154 -2.52 8.32 -5.02
CA ALA A 154 -3.83 7.83 -4.66
C ALA A 154 -3.88 7.39 -3.20
N LEU A 155 -4.92 7.82 -2.49
CA LEU A 155 -5.30 7.35 -1.16
C LEU A 155 -6.51 6.41 -1.24
N TRP A 156 -7.42 6.67 -2.18
CA TRP A 156 -8.58 5.85 -2.50
C TRP A 156 -8.84 5.90 -3.99
N LEU A 157 -9.02 4.76 -4.61
CA LEU A 157 -9.39 4.67 -6.01
C LEU A 157 -10.78 4.07 -6.14
N LYS A 158 -11.60 4.65 -6.98
CA LYS A 158 -12.89 4.12 -7.39
C LYS A 158 -12.67 2.78 -8.10
N ALA A 159 -13.31 1.74 -7.61
CA ALA A 159 -13.21 0.41 -8.23
C ALA A 159 -13.76 0.43 -9.67
N PRO A 160 -13.04 -0.15 -10.64
CA PRO A 160 -13.59 -0.38 -11.97
C PRO A 160 -14.82 -1.28 -11.93
N GLU A 161 -15.67 -1.18 -12.95
CA GLU A 161 -16.83 -2.05 -13.08
C GLU A 161 -16.40 -3.53 -13.12
N GLY A 162 -17.05 -4.36 -12.30
CA GLY A 162 -16.73 -5.79 -12.20
C GLY A 162 -15.52 -6.14 -11.34
N HIS A 163 -14.89 -5.18 -10.67
CA HIS A 163 -13.83 -5.45 -9.70
C HIS A 163 -14.41 -6.18 -8.49
N LEU A 164 -13.76 -7.26 -8.05
CA LEU A 164 -14.25 -8.12 -6.96
C LEU A 164 -13.92 -7.55 -5.57
N MET A 165 -12.75 -6.91 -5.45
CA MET A 165 -12.29 -6.34 -4.19
C MET A 165 -12.63 -4.84 -4.13
N ARG A 166 -13.82 -4.53 -3.62
CA ARG A 166 -14.33 -3.17 -3.48
C ARG A 166 -15.04 -2.97 -2.15
N TRP A 167 -14.98 -1.77 -1.64
CA TRP A 167 -15.59 -1.40 -0.37
C TRP A 167 -16.31 -0.07 -0.48
N PRO A 168 -17.48 0.08 0.13
CA PRO A 168 -18.17 1.36 0.15
C PRO A 168 -17.37 2.40 0.94
N SER A 169 -17.28 3.60 0.40
CA SER A 169 -16.67 4.76 1.03
C SER A 169 -17.54 6.00 0.81
N PRO A 170 -17.26 7.13 1.49
CA PRO A 170 -17.97 8.39 1.24
C PRO A 170 -17.80 8.94 -0.19
N TRP A 171 -16.78 8.48 -0.92
CA TRP A 171 -16.40 9.00 -2.25
C TRP A 171 -16.85 8.08 -3.38
N SER A 172 -16.72 6.79 -3.18
CA SER A 172 -17.07 5.75 -4.17
C SER A 172 -17.01 4.36 -3.56
N GLU A 173 -17.44 3.37 -4.35
CA GLU A 173 -17.24 1.96 -4.07
C GLU A 173 -16.02 1.44 -4.83
#